data_6947c2fcc17ee26dde5bb4303a954131
#
_entry.id   6947c2fcc17ee26dde5bb4303a954131
#
_cell.length_a   1.000
_cell.length_b   1.000
_cell.length_c   1.000
_cell.angle_alpha   90.00
_cell.angle_beta   90.00
_cell.angle_gamma   90.00
#
_symmetry.space_group_name_H-M   'P 1'
#
loop_
_entity.id
_entity.type
_entity.pdbx_description
1 polymer ?
#
loop_
_entity_poly.entity_id
_entity_poly.type
_entity_poly.pdbx_seq_one_letter_code
_entity_poly.pdbx_strand_id
1 'polypeptide(L)'
;MEPTDDGLRRLRSWLERQPVRFAHAIHLFSFPPDETKIWIDEDKRPRAMLGVRPETERLVAAAEPPLALADLLEVLPSGAYRLTSLDVELVPYFEKAIKATFRTPVWVYQLGPEDLRPSREAETRPLEASEAPMIAALWSPERDASSYVRRRIEEGITSGIEVDGELVAWDMTHFETDRVVMLGFLHVREAHRGQGYAKTVTTATAEKVFAKGKMAAAEVFEDNLPSLRLTEGMGFRRVKRQVWGDGLKA
;
A
#
# COMPACT_ATOMS: atom_id res chain seq x y z
N MET A 1 -6.09 -10.53 -22.32
CA MET A 1 -5.68 -11.98 -22.44
C MET A 1 -4.93 -12.40 -21.19
N GLU A 2 -4.91 -13.69 -20.87
CA GLU A 2 -3.97 -14.22 -19.87
C GLU A 2 -2.55 -14.18 -20.44
N PRO A 3 -1.57 -13.69 -19.68
CA PRO A 3 -0.20 -13.54 -20.16
C PRO A 3 0.55 -14.88 -20.22
N THR A 4 1.47 -14.98 -21.16
CA THR A 4 2.52 -16.00 -21.14
C THR A 4 3.57 -15.68 -20.06
N ASP A 5 4.46 -16.63 -19.73
CA ASP A 5 5.58 -16.36 -18.81
C ASP A 5 6.46 -15.19 -19.28
N ASP A 6 6.62 -15.05 -20.58
CA ASP A 6 7.36 -13.95 -21.19
C ASP A 6 6.59 -12.63 -21.07
N GLY A 7 5.28 -12.65 -21.25
CA GLY A 7 4.38 -11.53 -21.00
C GLY A 7 4.43 -11.07 -19.55
N LEU A 8 4.41 -12.00 -18.57
CA LEU A 8 4.55 -11.68 -17.15
C LEU A 8 5.89 -11.02 -16.82
N ARG A 9 7.00 -11.51 -17.39
CA ARG A 9 8.31 -10.87 -17.20
C ARG A 9 8.35 -9.44 -17.74
N ARG A 10 7.75 -9.21 -18.93
CA ARG A 10 7.66 -7.87 -19.53
C ARG A 10 6.72 -6.96 -18.74
N LEU A 11 5.59 -7.48 -18.27
CA LEU A 11 4.66 -6.75 -17.41
C LEU A 11 5.39 -6.28 -16.15
N ARG A 12 6.06 -7.19 -15.44
CA ARG A 12 6.82 -6.84 -14.24
C ARG A 12 7.87 -5.77 -14.53
N SER A 13 8.63 -5.94 -15.61
CA SER A 13 9.63 -4.94 -16.04
C SER A 13 9.00 -3.58 -16.35
N TRP A 14 7.79 -3.54 -16.89
CA TRP A 14 7.08 -2.29 -17.14
C TRP A 14 6.62 -1.62 -15.85
N LEU A 15 6.02 -2.36 -14.92
CA LEU A 15 5.59 -1.86 -13.61
C LEU A 15 6.79 -1.32 -12.79
N GLU A 16 7.93 -1.99 -12.84
CA GLU A 16 9.15 -1.62 -12.11
C GLU A 16 9.80 -0.31 -12.59
N ARG A 17 9.33 0.29 -13.68
CA ARG A 17 9.75 1.65 -14.08
C ARG A 17 9.21 2.72 -13.13
N GLN A 18 8.09 2.46 -12.46
CA GLN A 18 7.45 3.34 -11.48
C GLN A 18 7.05 2.51 -10.23
N PRO A 19 8.05 1.97 -9.49
CA PRO A 19 7.81 0.90 -8.52
C PRO A 19 6.95 1.35 -7.35
N VAL A 20 6.99 2.62 -6.95
CA VAL A 20 6.13 3.15 -5.88
C VAL A 20 4.70 3.34 -6.37
N ARG A 21 4.49 3.87 -7.57
CA ARG A 21 3.15 4.03 -8.18
C ARG A 21 2.43 2.69 -8.31
N PHE A 22 3.16 1.67 -8.75
CA PHE A 22 2.60 0.35 -9.04
C PHE A 22 2.91 -0.69 -7.94
N ALA A 23 3.23 -0.25 -6.72
CA ALA A 23 3.64 -1.15 -5.64
C ALA A 23 2.62 -2.27 -5.37
N HIS A 24 1.32 -1.97 -5.36
CA HIS A 24 0.27 -2.98 -5.17
C HIS A 24 0.19 -3.98 -6.34
N ALA A 25 0.39 -3.54 -7.58
CA ALA A 25 0.42 -4.42 -8.75
C ALA A 25 1.67 -5.31 -8.75
N ILE A 26 2.83 -4.76 -8.38
CA ILE A 26 4.08 -5.51 -8.25
C ILE A 26 3.97 -6.53 -7.10
N HIS A 27 3.33 -6.15 -6.00
CA HIS A 27 3.14 -7.06 -4.86
C HIS A 27 2.32 -8.31 -5.20
N LEU A 28 1.49 -8.31 -6.25
CA LEU A 28 0.79 -9.51 -6.72
C LEU A 28 1.75 -10.65 -7.11
N PHE A 29 2.94 -10.32 -7.60
CA PHE A 29 3.97 -11.31 -7.96
C PHE A 29 4.64 -11.97 -6.74
N SER A 30 4.32 -11.54 -5.53
CA SER A 30 4.78 -12.17 -4.27
C SER A 30 3.87 -13.34 -3.84
N PHE A 31 2.74 -13.55 -4.52
CA PHE A 31 1.81 -14.65 -4.23
C PHE A 31 2.00 -15.80 -5.22
N PRO A 32 1.67 -17.03 -4.83
CA PRO A 32 1.63 -18.16 -5.74
C PRO A 32 0.76 -17.87 -6.98
N PRO A 33 1.14 -18.37 -8.17
CA PRO A 33 0.40 -18.11 -9.41
C PRO A 33 -1.07 -18.58 -9.38
N ASP A 34 -1.37 -19.64 -8.64
CA ASP A 34 -2.72 -20.18 -8.47
C ASP A 34 -3.61 -19.33 -7.55
N GLU A 35 -3.02 -18.48 -6.71
CA GLU A 35 -3.74 -17.50 -5.88
C GLU A 35 -4.03 -16.18 -6.59
N THR A 36 -3.53 -15.99 -7.81
CA THR A 36 -3.59 -14.70 -8.51
C THR A 36 -3.97 -14.89 -9.97
N LYS A 37 -4.95 -14.12 -10.44
CA LYS A 37 -5.31 -14.06 -11.86
C LYS A 37 -4.86 -12.73 -12.43
N ILE A 38 -4.13 -12.76 -13.53
CA ILE A 38 -3.62 -11.56 -14.20
C ILE A 38 -4.06 -11.58 -15.66
N TRP A 39 -4.57 -10.46 -16.15
CA TRP A 39 -4.85 -10.19 -17.55
C TRP A 39 -4.04 -8.98 -17.99
N ILE A 40 -3.55 -9.02 -19.23
CA ILE A 40 -2.81 -7.92 -19.87
C ILE A 40 -3.39 -7.60 -21.24
N ASP A 41 -3.14 -6.38 -21.71
CA ASP A 41 -3.57 -5.92 -23.03
C ASP A 41 -2.78 -6.60 -24.14
N GLU A 42 -1.46 -6.72 -24.00
CA GLU A 42 -0.57 -7.28 -25.02
C GLU A 42 0.67 -7.95 -24.39
N ASP A 43 0.99 -9.19 -24.82
CA ASP A 43 2.14 -9.95 -24.32
C ASP A 43 3.51 -9.31 -24.66
N LYS A 44 3.63 -8.78 -25.89
CA LYS A 44 4.93 -8.26 -26.37
C LYS A 44 5.29 -6.93 -25.75
N ARG A 45 4.30 -6.10 -25.45
CA ARG A 45 4.50 -4.75 -24.92
C ARG A 45 3.34 -4.35 -24.01
N PRO A 46 3.21 -4.98 -22.83
CA PRO A 46 2.10 -4.69 -21.93
C PRO A 46 2.13 -3.22 -21.47
N ARG A 47 0.96 -2.59 -21.50
CA ARG A 47 0.71 -1.22 -21.05
C ARG A 47 -0.49 -1.14 -20.12
N ALA A 48 -1.22 -2.23 -19.98
CA ALA A 48 -2.31 -2.35 -19.03
C ALA A 48 -2.38 -3.74 -18.43
N MET A 49 -2.82 -3.80 -17.18
CA MET A 49 -3.11 -5.04 -16.48
C MET A 49 -4.33 -4.90 -15.57
N LEU A 50 -5.02 -6.01 -15.40
CA LEU A 50 -5.88 -6.30 -14.26
C LEU A 50 -5.27 -7.47 -13.50
N GLY A 51 -5.25 -7.36 -12.16
CA GLY A 51 -4.82 -8.45 -11.29
C GLY A 51 -5.85 -8.67 -10.18
N VAL A 52 -6.27 -9.91 -9.98
CA VAL A 52 -7.27 -10.28 -8.97
C VAL A 52 -6.71 -11.36 -8.06
N ARG A 53 -6.91 -11.20 -6.76
CA ARG A 53 -6.76 -12.27 -5.77
C ARG A 53 -8.15 -12.76 -5.36
N PRO A 54 -8.63 -13.91 -5.88
CA PRO A 54 -10.00 -14.37 -5.68
C PRO A 54 -10.39 -14.52 -4.21
N GLU A 55 -9.52 -15.09 -3.37
CA GLU A 55 -9.78 -15.31 -1.95
C GLU A 55 -10.10 -14.03 -1.16
N THR A 56 -9.53 -12.90 -1.58
CA THR A 56 -9.70 -11.60 -0.91
C THR A 56 -10.55 -10.64 -1.71
N GLU A 57 -11.02 -11.05 -2.90
CA GLU A 57 -11.73 -10.21 -3.87
C GLU A 57 -10.94 -8.94 -4.27
N ARG A 58 -9.64 -8.90 -3.92
CA ARG A 58 -8.82 -7.73 -4.19
C ARG A 58 -8.51 -7.63 -5.67
N LEU A 59 -8.83 -6.47 -6.26
CA LEU A 59 -8.51 -6.12 -7.63
C LEU A 59 -7.56 -4.93 -7.65
N VAL A 60 -6.48 -5.06 -8.39
CA VAL A 60 -5.57 -3.97 -8.73
C VAL A 60 -5.55 -3.79 -10.24
N ALA A 61 -5.32 -2.57 -10.70
CA ALA A 61 -5.16 -2.25 -12.10
C ALA A 61 -4.02 -1.27 -12.31
N ALA A 62 -3.35 -1.41 -13.44
CA ALA A 62 -2.38 -0.44 -13.93
C ALA A 62 -2.61 -0.25 -15.43
N ALA A 63 -2.56 0.98 -15.92
CA ALA A 63 -2.65 1.27 -17.36
C ALA A 63 -1.96 2.59 -17.70
N GLU A 64 -1.27 2.59 -18.84
CA GLU A 64 -0.65 3.77 -19.43
C GLU A 64 -0.56 3.61 -20.97
N PRO A 65 -1.43 4.32 -21.74
CA PRO A 65 -2.45 5.28 -21.27
C PRO A 65 -3.66 4.60 -20.61
N PRO A 66 -4.49 5.35 -19.83
CA PRO A 66 -5.67 4.81 -19.15
C PRO A 66 -6.63 4.04 -20.05
N LEU A 67 -6.78 4.47 -21.32
CA LEU A 67 -7.64 3.81 -22.33
C LEU A 67 -7.28 2.34 -22.55
N ALA A 68 -6.01 1.95 -22.37
CA ALA A 68 -5.57 0.56 -22.54
C ALA A 68 -6.24 -0.42 -21.54
N LEU A 69 -6.91 0.09 -20.51
CA LEU A 69 -7.65 -0.72 -19.54
C LEU A 69 -9.04 -1.15 -20.06
N ALA A 70 -9.63 -0.45 -21.01
CA ALA A 70 -11.04 -0.61 -21.39
C ALA A 70 -11.39 -2.08 -21.76
N ASP A 71 -10.62 -2.67 -22.68
CA ASP A 71 -10.85 -4.05 -23.16
C ASP A 71 -10.61 -5.09 -22.05
N LEU A 72 -9.71 -4.78 -21.09
CA LEU A 72 -9.45 -5.67 -19.96
C LEU A 72 -10.62 -5.71 -18.97
N LEU A 73 -11.33 -4.61 -18.80
CA LEU A 73 -12.51 -4.57 -17.93
C LEU A 73 -13.67 -5.39 -18.52
N GLU A 74 -13.74 -5.61 -19.84
CA GLU A 74 -14.75 -6.47 -20.45
C GLU A 74 -14.56 -7.94 -20.06
N VAL A 75 -13.31 -8.41 -19.98
CA VAL A 75 -12.98 -9.81 -19.64
C VAL A 75 -12.93 -10.08 -18.13
N LEU A 76 -13.10 -9.05 -17.31
CA LEU A 76 -13.18 -9.23 -15.84
C LEU A 76 -14.40 -10.12 -15.51
N PRO A 77 -14.27 -11.21 -14.76
CA PRO A 77 -15.39 -12.05 -14.36
C PRO A 77 -16.48 -11.30 -13.57
N SER A 78 -17.71 -11.81 -13.59
CA SER A 78 -18.78 -11.33 -12.70
C SER A 78 -18.40 -11.60 -11.25
N GLY A 79 -18.71 -10.67 -10.34
CA GLY A 79 -18.39 -10.81 -8.92
C GLY A 79 -18.19 -9.49 -8.20
N ALA A 80 -17.98 -9.59 -6.89
CA ALA A 80 -17.62 -8.46 -6.04
C ALA A 80 -16.10 -8.26 -6.03
N TYR A 81 -15.66 -7.02 -5.97
CA TYR A 81 -14.25 -6.63 -6.01
C TYR A 81 -13.93 -5.54 -5.01
N ARG A 82 -12.81 -5.67 -4.33
CA ARG A 82 -12.17 -4.61 -3.53
C ARG A 82 -11.14 -3.91 -4.38
N LEU A 83 -11.50 -2.74 -4.90
CA LEU A 83 -10.64 -1.93 -5.75
C LEU A 83 -9.52 -1.31 -4.92
N THR A 84 -8.27 -1.63 -5.25
CA THR A 84 -7.10 -1.30 -4.43
C THR A 84 -6.14 -0.43 -5.21
N SER A 85 -5.86 0.78 -4.69
CA SER A 85 -4.82 1.71 -5.21
C SER A 85 -4.91 1.91 -6.72
N LEU A 86 -6.09 2.25 -7.22
CA LEU A 86 -6.31 2.58 -8.62
C LEU A 86 -5.93 4.04 -8.87
N ASP A 87 -5.14 4.31 -9.90
CA ASP A 87 -4.93 5.69 -10.35
C ASP A 87 -6.27 6.36 -10.64
N VAL A 88 -6.48 7.59 -10.17
CA VAL A 88 -7.77 8.29 -10.30
C VAL A 88 -8.24 8.43 -11.76
N GLU A 89 -7.30 8.47 -12.71
CA GLU A 89 -7.59 8.52 -14.15
C GLU A 89 -8.23 7.24 -14.69
N LEU A 90 -8.17 6.13 -13.93
CA LEU A 90 -8.83 4.86 -14.30
C LEU A 90 -10.29 4.80 -13.85
N VAL A 91 -10.71 5.65 -12.90
CA VAL A 91 -12.07 5.67 -12.34
C VAL A 91 -13.15 5.69 -13.41
N PRO A 92 -13.12 6.57 -14.42
CA PRO A 92 -14.18 6.63 -15.43
C PRO A 92 -14.35 5.34 -16.25
N TYR A 93 -13.29 4.52 -16.38
CA TYR A 93 -13.35 3.23 -17.07
C TYR A 93 -14.01 2.17 -16.18
N PHE A 94 -13.68 2.17 -14.88
CA PHE A 94 -14.34 1.29 -13.92
C PHE A 94 -15.84 1.61 -13.78
N GLU A 95 -16.23 2.86 -13.67
CA GLU A 95 -17.65 3.29 -13.57
C GLU A 95 -18.49 2.89 -14.77
N LYS A 96 -17.88 2.77 -15.97
CA LYS A 96 -18.56 2.27 -17.17
C LYS A 96 -18.71 0.75 -17.19
N ALA A 97 -17.76 0.03 -16.61
CA ALA A 97 -17.68 -1.43 -16.71
C ALA A 97 -18.34 -2.17 -15.55
N ILE A 98 -18.37 -1.56 -14.36
CA ILE A 98 -18.89 -2.16 -13.13
C ILE A 98 -19.64 -1.12 -12.29
N LYS A 99 -20.55 -1.58 -11.41
CA LYS A 99 -21.11 -0.71 -10.38
C LYS A 99 -20.06 -0.51 -9.29
N ALA A 100 -19.43 0.66 -9.25
CA ALA A 100 -18.35 0.96 -8.31
C ALA A 100 -18.71 2.09 -7.35
N THR A 101 -18.14 2.02 -6.13
CA THR A 101 -18.18 3.09 -5.12
C THR A 101 -16.75 3.35 -4.68
N PHE A 102 -16.32 4.59 -4.74
CA PHE A 102 -14.95 4.99 -4.40
C PHE A 102 -14.93 5.76 -3.07
N ARG A 103 -13.85 5.57 -2.32
CA ARG A 103 -13.55 6.29 -1.09
C ARG A 103 -12.85 7.62 -1.40
N THR A 104 -12.59 8.43 -0.38
CA THR A 104 -11.69 9.59 -0.48
C THR A 104 -10.37 9.15 -1.13
N PRO A 105 -9.85 9.92 -2.11
CA PRO A 105 -8.57 9.62 -2.72
C PRO A 105 -7.42 9.61 -1.72
N VAL A 106 -6.37 8.87 -2.06
CA VAL A 106 -5.11 8.86 -1.33
C VAL A 106 -4.00 9.45 -2.21
N TRP A 107 -3.05 10.13 -1.58
CA TRP A 107 -1.75 10.40 -2.17
C TRP A 107 -0.80 9.25 -1.85
N VAL A 108 -0.21 8.69 -2.89
CA VAL A 108 0.93 7.79 -2.77
C VAL A 108 2.19 8.63 -2.66
N TYR A 109 2.99 8.35 -1.65
CA TYR A 109 4.24 9.04 -1.35
C TYR A 109 5.43 8.11 -1.47
N GLN A 110 6.59 8.67 -1.77
CA GLN A 110 7.89 7.99 -1.72
C GLN A 110 8.88 8.75 -0.86
N LEU A 111 9.81 8.03 -0.25
CA LEU A 111 10.94 8.58 0.50
C LEU A 111 12.20 7.77 0.18
N GLY A 112 13.25 8.46 -0.25
CA GLY A 112 14.61 7.95 -0.33
C GLY A 112 15.44 8.36 0.89
N PRO A 113 16.59 7.71 1.13
CA PRO A 113 17.43 8.04 2.27
C PRO A 113 17.94 9.49 2.26
N GLU A 114 18.16 10.06 1.08
CA GLU A 114 18.65 11.44 0.87
C GLU A 114 17.61 12.50 1.21
N ASP A 115 16.32 12.16 1.16
CA ASP A 115 15.21 13.10 1.41
C ASP A 115 14.73 13.07 2.87
N LEU A 116 15.11 12.03 3.65
CA LEU A 116 14.64 11.87 5.02
C LEU A 116 15.05 13.05 5.91
N ARG A 117 14.08 13.62 6.61
CA ARG A 117 14.27 14.60 7.67
C ARG A 117 13.99 13.92 9.01
N PRO A 118 15.03 13.35 9.65
CA PRO A 118 14.84 12.46 10.80
C PRO A 118 14.43 13.22 12.07
N SER A 119 13.79 12.48 12.99
CA SER A 119 13.49 12.92 14.36
C SER A 119 13.79 11.76 15.32
N ARG A 120 14.32 12.06 16.50
CA ARG A 120 14.73 11.08 17.53
C ARG A 120 14.40 11.60 18.92
N GLU A 121 13.11 11.81 19.19
CA GLU A 121 12.62 12.35 20.47
C GLU A 121 12.53 11.29 21.57
N ALA A 122 12.60 9.99 21.22
CA ALA A 122 12.58 8.89 22.15
C ALA A 122 13.28 7.66 21.55
N GLU A 123 13.65 6.70 22.40
CA GLU A 123 14.11 5.39 21.96
C GLU A 123 12.98 4.58 21.35
N THR A 124 13.32 3.79 20.32
CA THR A 124 12.37 2.92 19.64
C THR A 124 12.75 1.46 19.82
N ARG A 125 11.76 0.59 19.94
CA ARG A 125 11.91 -0.87 19.94
C ARG A 125 11.08 -1.53 18.83
N PRO A 126 11.38 -2.77 18.46
CA PRO A 126 10.44 -3.56 17.66
C PRO A 126 9.12 -3.75 18.40
N LEU A 127 8.03 -3.98 17.65
CA LEU A 127 6.75 -4.38 18.23
C LEU A 127 6.78 -5.87 18.60
N GLU A 128 5.98 -6.24 19.58
CA GLU A 128 5.79 -7.61 20.00
C GLU A 128 4.48 -8.19 19.46
N ALA A 129 4.46 -9.50 19.14
CA ALA A 129 3.26 -10.17 18.62
C ALA A 129 2.06 -10.11 19.58
N SER A 130 2.33 -9.98 20.90
CA SER A 130 1.33 -9.77 21.95
C SER A 130 0.56 -8.45 21.82
N GLU A 131 1.13 -7.44 21.14
CA GLU A 131 0.53 -6.12 20.93
C GLU A 131 -0.48 -6.11 19.77
N ALA A 132 -0.51 -7.17 18.95
CA ALA A 132 -1.35 -7.24 17.76
C ALA A 132 -2.85 -7.01 18.00
N PRO A 133 -3.49 -7.56 19.04
CA PRO A 133 -4.92 -7.33 19.29
C PRO A 133 -5.24 -5.84 19.56
N MET A 134 -4.42 -5.18 20.37
CA MET A 134 -4.58 -3.77 20.70
C MET A 134 -4.39 -2.88 19.46
N ILE A 135 -3.33 -3.12 18.68
CA ILE A 135 -3.06 -2.39 17.45
C ILE A 135 -4.19 -2.60 16.44
N ALA A 136 -4.67 -3.84 16.27
CA ALA A 136 -5.76 -4.17 15.36
C ALA A 136 -7.06 -3.45 15.73
N ALA A 137 -7.43 -3.41 17.01
CA ALA A 137 -8.62 -2.73 17.49
C ALA A 137 -8.59 -1.21 17.22
N LEU A 138 -7.43 -0.59 17.26
CA LEU A 138 -7.24 0.84 16.94
C LEU A 138 -7.16 1.11 15.43
N TRP A 139 -6.61 0.18 14.66
CA TRP A 139 -6.45 0.34 13.21
C TRP A 139 -7.72 0.03 12.42
N SER A 140 -8.48 -0.97 12.80
CA SER A 140 -9.67 -1.45 12.09
C SER A 140 -10.75 -1.89 13.09
N PRO A 141 -11.40 -0.94 13.79
CA PRO A 141 -12.34 -1.24 14.88
C PRO A 141 -13.59 -2.01 14.41
N GLU A 142 -13.94 -1.95 13.11
CA GLU A 142 -15.11 -2.62 12.53
C GLU A 142 -14.92 -4.10 12.23
N ARG A 143 -13.69 -4.63 12.34
CA ARG A 143 -13.40 -6.04 12.06
C ARG A 143 -12.22 -6.54 12.89
N ASP A 144 -12.19 -7.83 13.20
CA ASP A 144 -11.00 -8.44 13.77
C ASP A 144 -9.89 -8.54 12.72
N ALA A 145 -8.87 -7.73 12.89
CA ALA A 145 -7.66 -7.72 12.07
C ALA A 145 -6.44 -8.26 12.81
N SER A 146 -6.61 -8.88 14.00
CA SER A 146 -5.51 -9.27 14.90
C SER A 146 -4.54 -10.24 14.23
N SER A 147 -5.03 -11.24 13.48
CA SER A 147 -4.18 -12.20 12.76
C SER A 147 -3.34 -11.52 11.67
N TYR A 148 -3.92 -10.55 10.95
CA TYR A 148 -3.19 -9.78 9.95
C TYR A 148 -2.11 -8.91 10.60
N VAL A 149 -2.45 -8.17 11.65
CA VAL A 149 -1.50 -7.31 12.38
C VAL A 149 -0.37 -8.14 12.99
N ARG A 150 -0.68 -9.29 13.62
CA ARG A 150 0.32 -10.21 14.16
C ARG A 150 1.33 -10.64 13.10
N ARG A 151 0.84 -11.11 11.96
CA ARG A 151 1.70 -11.49 10.84
C ARG A 151 2.57 -10.32 10.36
N ARG A 152 2.02 -9.09 10.32
CA ARG A 152 2.81 -7.91 9.93
C ARG A 152 3.87 -7.53 10.97
N ILE A 153 3.64 -7.79 12.25
CA ILE A 153 4.64 -7.62 13.30
C ILE A 153 5.76 -8.65 13.15
N GLU A 154 5.42 -9.91 12.92
CA GLU A 154 6.37 -11.02 12.82
C GLU A 154 7.22 -10.97 11.54
N GLU A 155 6.65 -10.60 10.41
CA GLU A 155 7.30 -10.63 9.08
C GLU A 155 7.79 -9.25 8.60
N GLY A 156 7.21 -8.16 9.10
CA GLY A 156 7.45 -6.80 8.61
C GLY A 156 8.52 -6.05 9.39
N ILE A 157 8.68 -4.79 9.00
CA ILE A 157 9.49 -3.82 9.75
C ILE A 157 8.57 -3.08 10.70
N THR A 158 8.98 -2.96 11.96
CA THR A 158 8.20 -2.31 13.02
C THR A 158 9.07 -1.39 13.87
N SER A 159 8.45 -0.32 14.41
CA SER A 159 9.06 0.57 15.40
C SER A 159 7.99 1.05 16.37
N GLY A 160 8.23 0.90 17.65
CA GLY A 160 7.35 1.36 18.72
C GLY A 160 8.09 2.23 19.72
N ILE A 161 7.38 3.12 20.41
CA ILE A 161 7.85 3.89 21.56
C ILE A 161 7.02 3.47 22.76
N GLU A 162 7.71 3.16 23.84
CA GLU A 162 7.13 2.80 25.14
C GLU A 162 7.39 3.92 26.15
N VAL A 163 6.40 4.26 26.95
CA VAL A 163 6.49 5.20 28.07
C VAL A 163 5.82 4.54 29.25
N ASP A 164 6.51 4.47 30.38
CA ASP A 164 6.03 3.87 31.63
C ASP A 164 5.47 2.43 31.47
N GLY A 165 6.08 1.63 30.57
CA GLY A 165 5.66 0.26 30.29
C GLY A 165 4.47 0.14 29.34
N GLU A 166 3.99 1.24 28.75
CA GLU A 166 2.89 1.27 27.79
C GLU A 166 3.35 1.64 26.39
N LEU A 167 2.95 0.88 25.36
CA LEU A 167 3.16 1.25 23.96
C LEU A 167 2.28 2.47 23.61
N VAL A 168 2.94 3.61 23.34
CA VAL A 168 2.25 4.89 23.10
C VAL A 168 2.30 5.38 21.65
N ALA A 169 3.27 4.91 20.87
CA ALA A 169 3.36 5.23 19.46
C ALA A 169 3.97 4.07 18.68
N TRP A 170 3.56 3.87 17.44
CA TRP A 170 4.12 2.85 16.55
C TRP A 170 3.95 3.18 15.08
N ASP A 171 4.81 2.59 14.28
CA ASP A 171 4.74 2.51 12.82
C ASP A 171 5.18 1.11 12.39
N MET A 172 4.57 0.58 11.32
CA MET A 172 4.91 -0.73 10.79
C MET A 172 4.53 -0.82 9.31
N THR A 173 4.85 -1.95 8.67
CA THR A 173 4.76 -2.08 7.22
C THR A 173 3.66 -3.04 6.78
N HIS A 174 2.98 -2.72 5.66
CA HIS A 174 1.94 -3.56 5.06
C HIS A 174 2.53 -4.69 4.22
N PHE A 175 3.49 -4.36 3.35
CA PHE A 175 4.15 -5.32 2.46
C PHE A 175 5.45 -4.74 1.92
N GLU A 176 6.24 -5.60 1.30
CA GLU A 176 7.42 -5.18 0.54
C GLU A 176 7.43 -5.82 -0.85
N THR A 177 8.08 -5.14 -1.79
CA THR A 177 8.49 -5.62 -3.09
C THR A 177 10.03 -5.66 -3.16
N ASP A 178 10.61 -5.97 -4.31
CA ASP A 178 12.07 -5.95 -4.44
C ASP A 178 12.67 -4.55 -4.16
N ARG A 179 11.94 -3.47 -4.47
CA ARG A 179 12.45 -2.09 -4.42
C ARG A 179 11.74 -1.17 -3.43
N VAL A 180 10.56 -1.55 -2.95
CA VAL A 180 9.69 -0.67 -2.16
C VAL A 180 9.15 -1.40 -0.95
N VAL A 181 9.09 -0.71 0.19
CA VAL A 181 8.37 -1.14 1.39
C VAL A 181 7.23 -0.16 1.64
N MET A 182 6.00 -0.65 1.73
CA MET A 182 4.81 0.14 2.03
C MET A 182 4.64 0.28 3.53
N LEU A 183 4.82 1.50 4.05
CA LEU A 183 4.56 1.86 5.43
C LEU A 183 3.06 2.01 5.68
N GLY A 184 2.65 1.79 6.94
CA GLY A 184 1.28 2.02 7.39
C GLY A 184 1.13 1.78 8.89
N PHE A 185 -0.12 1.77 9.38
CA PHE A 185 -0.44 1.59 10.80
C PHE A 185 0.11 2.67 11.74
N LEU A 186 0.64 3.80 11.23
CA LEU A 186 1.15 4.86 12.08
C LEU A 186 0.09 5.34 13.06
N HIS A 187 0.41 5.25 14.34
CA HIS A 187 -0.46 5.71 15.41
C HIS A 187 0.34 6.32 16.56
N VAL A 188 -0.24 7.34 17.18
CA VAL A 188 0.22 7.89 18.45
C VAL A 188 -1.01 8.06 19.34
N ARG A 189 -0.97 7.48 20.55
CA ARG A 189 -2.04 7.62 21.55
C ARG A 189 -2.28 9.09 21.85
N GLU A 190 -3.52 9.46 22.03
CA GLU A 190 -3.96 10.86 22.12
C GLU A 190 -3.20 11.65 23.19
N ALA A 191 -3.04 11.09 24.38
CA ALA A 191 -2.32 11.72 25.48
C ALA A 191 -0.82 12.00 25.19
N HIS A 192 -0.25 11.36 24.16
CA HIS A 192 1.16 11.45 23.79
C HIS A 192 1.39 12.17 22.45
N ARG A 193 0.34 12.79 21.89
CA ARG A 193 0.46 13.59 20.65
C ARG A 193 1.21 14.90 20.91
N GLY A 194 1.76 15.48 19.84
CA GLY A 194 2.53 16.74 19.93
C GLY A 194 3.97 16.60 20.42
N GLN A 195 4.41 15.41 20.83
CA GLN A 195 5.74 15.14 21.38
C GLN A 195 6.77 14.66 20.32
N GLY A 196 6.45 14.73 19.04
CA GLY A 196 7.36 14.30 17.95
C GLY A 196 7.38 12.77 17.71
N TYR A 197 6.68 11.96 18.50
CA TYR A 197 6.73 10.50 18.44
C TYR A 197 6.35 9.90 17.09
N ALA A 198 5.36 10.48 16.38
CA ALA A 198 5.02 10.04 15.03
C ALA A 198 6.22 10.11 14.09
N LYS A 199 6.95 11.24 14.09
CA LYS A 199 8.17 11.39 13.28
C LYS A 199 9.25 10.42 13.70
N THR A 200 9.41 10.20 15.00
CA THR A 200 10.45 9.31 15.54
C THR A 200 10.22 7.85 15.12
N VAL A 201 9.02 7.30 15.29
CA VAL A 201 8.74 5.91 14.87
C VAL A 201 8.82 5.76 13.35
N THR A 202 8.33 6.73 12.57
CA THR A 202 8.44 6.69 11.10
C THR A 202 9.89 6.84 10.64
N THR A 203 10.71 7.66 11.32
CA THR A 203 12.16 7.74 11.05
C THR A 203 12.81 6.37 11.25
N ALA A 204 12.58 5.75 12.41
CA ALA A 204 13.17 4.45 12.73
C ALA A 204 12.73 3.35 11.76
N THR A 205 11.46 3.35 11.33
CA THR A 205 10.96 2.42 10.31
C THR A 205 11.60 2.67 8.94
N ALA A 206 11.67 3.93 8.49
CA ALA A 206 12.27 4.30 7.21
C ALA A 206 13.77 3.95 7.16
N GLU A 207 14.54 4.20 8.23
CA GLU A 207 15.95 3.83 8.30
C GLU A 207 16.18 2.32 8.16
N LYS A 208 15.31 1.50 8.77
CA LYS A 208 15.33 0.03 8.60
C LYS A 208 15.01 -0.38 7.16
N VAL A 209 14.10 0.33 6.48
CA VAL A 209 13.80 0.13 5.05
C VAL A 209 15.02 0.45 4.21
N PHE A 210 15.68 1.57 4.45
CA PHE A 210 16.88 1.99 3.73
C PHE A 210 18.06 1.04 3.94
N ALA A 211 18.21 0.48 5.13
CA ALA A 211 19.21 -0.55 5.41
C ALA A 211 19.02 -1.82 4.57
N LYS A 212 17.80 -2.09 4.06
CA LYS A 212 17.52 -3.14 3.07
C LYS A 212 17.79 -2.70 1.61
N GLY A 213 18.24 -1.48 1.36
CA GLY A 213 18.44 -0.91 0.03
C GLY A 213 17.13 -0.58 -0.72
N LYS A 214 16.02 -0.39 0.01
CA LYS A 214 14.68 -0.15 -0.56
C LYS A 214 14.21 1.28 -0.29
N MET A 215 13.24 1.75 -1.08
CA MET A 215 12.51 3.00 -0.86
C MET A 215 11.36 2.76 0.11
N ALA A 216 11.08 3.75 0.96
CA ALA A 216 9.85 3.76 1.74
C ALA A 216 8.72 4.41 0.92
N ALA A 217 7.53 3.84 0.99
CA ALA A 217 6.31 4.38 0.41
C ALA A 217 5.21 4.46 1.48
N ALA A 218 4.27 5.38 1.30
CA ALA A 218 3.10 5.49 2.16
C ALA A 218 1.89 5.95 1.35
N GLU A 219 0.69 5.57 1.81
CA GLU A 219 -0.58 6.06 1.29
C GLU A 219 -1.28 6.89 2.37
N VAL A 220 -1.66 8.12 2.02
CA VAL A 220 -2.30 9.05 2.95
C VAL A 220 -3.57 9.60 2.31
N PHE A 221 -4.71 9.43 2.98
CA PHE A 221 -5.98 10.01 2.54
C PHE A 221 -5.90 11.54 2.45
N GLU A 222 -6.51 12.11 1.42
CA GLU A 222 -6.47 13.57 1.15
C GLU A 222 -7.12 14.41 2.25
N ASP A 223 -8.07 13.86 2.97
CA ASP A 223 -8.75 14.51 4.11
C ASP A 223 -7.99 14.36 5.44
N ASN A 224 -6.96 13.49 5.51
CA ASN A 224 -6.12 13.32 6.71
C ASN A 224 -4.99 14.38 6.74
N LEU A 225 -5.39 15.64 6.95
CA LEU A 225 -4.45 16.77 6.96
C LEU A 225 -3.28 16.63 7.96
N PRO A 226 -3.45 16.08 9.17
CA PRO A 226 -2.32 15.84 10.06
C PRO A 226 -1.28 14.89 9.48
N SER A 227 -1.70 13.77 8.88
CA SER A 227 -0.80 12.80 8.25
C SER A 227 -0.12 13.37 7.01
N LEU A 228 -0.83 14.16 6.18
CA LEU A 228 -0.23 14.84 5.02
C LEU A 228 0.92 15.77 5.46
N ARG A 229 0.69 16.62 6.47
CA ARG A 229 1.72 17.54 6.99
C ARG A 229 2.91 16.79 7.59
N LEU A 230 2.65 15.71 8.32
CA LEU A 230 3.69 14.86 8.89
C LEU A 230 4.56 14.26 7.77
N THR A 231 3.92 13.59 6.80
CA THR A 231 4.57 12.89 5.70
C THR A 231 5.44 13.84 4.87
N GLU A 232 4.87 14.97 4.44
CA GLU A 232 5.61 15.99 3.67
C GLU A 232 6.71 16.65 4.52
N GLY A 233 6.45 16.90 5.79
CA GLY A 233 7.43 17.45 6.74
C GLY A 233 8.63 16.53 7.00
N MET A 234 8.49 15.22 6.78
CA MET A 234 9.56 14.23 6.87
C MET A 234 10.37 14.05 5.58
N GLY A 235 9.97 14.72 4.49
CA GLY A 235 10.66 14.68 3.20
C GLY A 235 10.04 13.72 2.19
N PHE A 236 8.92 13.07 2.50
CA PHE A 236 8.20 12.28 1.51
C PHE A 236 7.69 13.16 0.36
N ARG A 237 7.79 12.64 -0.86
CA ARG A 237 7.35 13.32 -2.09
C ARG A 237 6.14 12.60 -2.69
N ARG A 238 5.14 13.37 -3.14
CA ARG A 238 3.96 12.83 -3.85
C ARG A 238 4.37 12.17 -5.16
N VAL A 239 3.83 10.98 -5.41
CA VAL A 239 4.07 10.20 -6.64
C VAL A 239 2.83 10.21 -7.52
N LYS A 240 1.68 9.80 -6.95
CA LYS A 240 0.44 9.60 -7.69
C LYS A 240 -0.77 9.74 -6.77
N ARG A 241 -1.87 10.19 -7.34
CA ARG A 241 -3.18 10.20 -6.69
C ARG A 241 -3.93 8.94 -7.07
N GLN A 242 -4.39 8.19 -6.06
CA GLN A 242 -5.08 6.91 -6.25
C GLN A 242 -6.37 6.86 -5.43
N VAL A 243 -7.22 5.89 -5.71
CA VAL A 243 -8.46 5.64 -4.97
C VAL A 243 -8.58 4.18 -4.58
N TRP A 244 -9.29 3.96 -3.48
CA TRP A 244 -9.78 2.67 -3.03
C TRP A 244 -11.30 2.63 -3.21
N GLY A 245 -11.87 1.44 -3.37
CA GLY A 245 -13.30 1.32 -3.53
C GLY A 245 -13.78 -0.12 -3.48
N ASP A 246 -15.07 -0.26 -3.73
CA ASP A 246 -15.72 -1.55 -3.87
C ASP A 246 -16.48 -1.55 -5.21
N GLY A 247 -16.52 -2.68 -5.89
CA GLY A 247 -17.14 -2.82 -7.19
C GLY A 247 -17.93 -4.12 -7.32
N LEU A 248 -18.98 -4.10 -8.11
CA LEU A 248 -19.78 -5.28 -8.47
C LEU A 248 -19.92 -5.33 -9.99
N LYS A 249 -19.41 -6.40 -10.60
CA LYS A 249 -19.64 -6.71 -12.00
C LYS A 249 -20.79 -7.71 -12.11
N ALA A 250 -21.81 -7.37 -12.90
CA ALA A 250 -22.97 -8.21 -13.19
C ALA A 250 -22.59 -9.43 -14.05
#